data_a917511a1ed48e425508d235e0ea36ab
#
_entry.id   a917511a1ed48e425508d235e0ea36ab
#
_cell.length_a   1.000
_cell.length_b   1.000
_cell.length_c   1.000
_cell.angle_alpha   90.00
_cell.angle_beta   90.00
_cell.angle_gamma   90.00
#
_symmetry.space_group_name_H-M   'P 1'
#
loop_
_entity.id
_entity.type
_entity.pdbx_description
1 polymer ?
#
loop_
_entity_poly.entity_id
_entity_poly.type
_entity_poly.pdbx_seq_one_letter_code
_entity_poly.pdbx_strand_id
1 'polypeptide(L)'
;MQMNPSGNNKGVSIIEILVVVVIINITLVIFLGLANFSLKISTSIKETNQANFLAQEAIEAVRNFRDGTTWDADGLGNLTTGIAYHPERSGDTPPKWQLIQEEETVDGFTRKVNFENVQRDGNDNIVDSGGITDPNTKKVTVTVSWKNKIVELTTYFTNWRQ
;
A
#
# COMPACT_ATOMS: atom_id res chain seq x y z
N MET A 1 44.57 -42.57 56.18
CA MET A 1 44.20 -41.15 56.30
C MET A 1 43.14 -40.81 55.18
N GLN A 2 41.87 -40.93 55.54
CA GLN A 2 40.78 -40.71 54.55
C GLN A 2 40.32 -39.25 54.68
N MET A 3 40.46 -38.46 53.57
CA MET A 3 39.88 -37.17 53.50
C MET A 3 38.40 -37.35 53.06
N ASN A 4 37.52 -36.94 53.94
CA ASN A 4 36.07 -36.87 53.66
C ASN A 4 35.77 -35.50 52.97
N PRO A 5 35.31 -35.47 51.73
CA PRO A 5 34.91 -34.21 51.12
C PRO A 5 33.56 -33.81 51.71
N SER A 6 33.57 -32.86 52.63
CA SER A 6 32.35 -32.17 53.10
C SER A 6 31.69 -31.48 51.95
N GLY A 7 30.68 -32.09 51.35
CA GLY A 7 29.79 -31.48 50.42
C GLY A 7 28.95 -30.41 51.12
N ASN A 8 29.24 -29.15 50.83
CA ASN A 8 28.51 -28.01 51.35
C ASN A 8 27.15 -27.91 50.62
N ASN A 9 26.19 -28.73 51.05
CA ASN A 9 24.80 -28.67 50.55
C ASN A 9 24.13 -27.41 51.09
N LYS A 10 24.25 -26.27 50.35
CA LYS A 10 23.46 -25.06 50.61
C LYS A 10 22.04 -25.32 50.16
N GLY A 11 21.11 -25.44 51.10
CA GLY A 11 19.70 -25.51 50.80
C GLY A 11 19.21 -24.20 50.16
N VAL A 12 18.34 -24.29 49.14
CA VAL A 12 17.67 -23.11 48.51
C VAL A 12 16.67 -22.55 49.51
N SER A 13 16.69 -21.23 49.70
CA SER A 13 15.75 -20.53 50.57
C SER A 13 14.38 -20.41 49.90
N ILE A 14 13.29 -20.52 50.66
CA ILE A 14 11.92 -20.32 50.19
C ILE A 14 11.78 -18.94 49.55
N ILE A 15 12.44 -17.91 50.10
CA ILE A 15 12.40 -16.55 49.55
C ILE A 15 13.06 -16.49 48.17
N GLU A 16 14.11 -17.23 47.93
CA GLU A 16 14.79 -17.31 46.63
C GLU A 16 13.87 -17.92 45.56
N ILE A 17 13.13 -18.98 45.88
CA ILE A 17 12.15 -19.58 44.99
C ILE A 17 11.02 -18.59 44.68
N LEU A 18 10.51 -17.88 45.68
CA LEU A 18 9.47 -16.87 45.46
C LEU A 18 9.95 -15.74 44.55
N VAL A 19 11.16 -15.22 44.74
CA VAL A 19 11.72 -14.18 43.86
C VAL A 19 11.88 -14.67 42.44
N VAL A 20 12.40 -15.90 42.25
CA VAL A 20 12.54 -16.48 40.91
C VAL A 20 11.20 -16.62 40.22
N VAL A 21 10.16 -17.12 40.91
CA VAL A 21 8.81 -17.27 40.36
C VAL A 21 8.23 -15.90 39.93
N VAL A 22 8.42 -14.88 40.75
CA VAL A 22 7.97 -13.51 40.42
C VAL A 22 8.67 -12.99 39.15
N ILE A 23 9.99 -13.13 39.06
CA ILE A 23 10.76 -12.69 37.89
C ILE A 23 10.33 -13.45 36.65
N ILE A 24 10.12 -14.77 36.73
CA ILE A 24 9.64 -15.57 35.59
C ILE A 24 8.26 -15.07 35.12
N ASN A 25 7.32 -14.82 36.03
CA ASN A 25 6.01 -14.34 35.67
C ASN A 25 6.07 -12.97 34.99
N ILE A 26 6.84 -12.03 35.49
CA ILE A 26 7.03 -10.71 34.89
C ILE A 26 7.60 -10.84 33.48
N THR A 27 8.66 -11.63 33.31
CA THR A 27 9.30 -11.83 31.98
C THR A 27 8.35 -12.49 30.99
N LEU A 28 7.52 -13.42 31.43
CA LEU A 28 6.54 -14.11 30.58
C LEU A 28 5.47 -13.14 30.08
N VAL A 29 4.95 -12.26 30.95
CA VAL A 29 3.96 -11.23 30.58
C VAL A 29 4.54 -10.25 29.55
N ILE A 30 5.79 -9.78 29.77
CA ILE A 30 6.47 -8.91 28.82
C ILE A 30 6.67 -9.61 27.47
N PHE A 31 7.09 -10.86 27.46
CA PHE A 31 7.30 -11.65 26.25
C PHE A 31 6.01 -11.83 25.45
N LEU A 32 4.90 -12.15 26.11
CA LEU A 32 3.58 -12.25 25.45
C LEU A 32 3.13 -10.90 24.86
N GLY A 33 3.39 -9.80 25.56
CA GLY A 33 3.13 -8.45 25.06
C GLY A 33 3.90 -8.13 23.78
N LEU A 34 5.20 -8.44 23.76
CA LEU A 34 6.06 -8.26 22.58
C LEU A 34 5.63 -9.14 21.41
N ALA A 35 5.25 -10.40 21.67
CA ALA A 35 4.76 -11.30 20.62
C ALA A 35 3.47 -10.73 19.96
N ASN A 36 2.49 -10.30 20.74
CA ASN A 36 1.28 -9.68 20.22
C ASN A 36 1.55 -8.39 19.43
N PHE A 37 2.47 -7.56 19.90
CA PHE A 37 2.88 -6.34 19.20
C PHE A 37 3.55 -6.68 17.85
N SER A 38 4.44 -7.66 17.82
CA SER A 38 5.09 -8.14 16.59
C SER A 38 4.08 -8.64 15.56
N LEU A 39 3.08 -9.41 15.99
CA LEU A 39 2.02 -9.89 15.11
C LEU A 39 1.19 -8.75 14.52
N LYS A 40 0.85 -7.73 15.30
CA LYS A 40 0.13 -6.54 14.81
C LYS A 40 0.94 -5.78 13.76
N ILE A 41 2.22 -5.58 13.99
CA ILE A 41 3.12 -4.93 13.02
C ILE A 41 3.20 -5.76 11.74
N SER A 42 3.42 -7.07 11.85
CA SER A 42 3.50 -7.97 10.69
C SER A 42 2.23 -7.92 9.84
N THR A 43 1.05 -7.96 10.47
CA THR A 43 -0.23 -7.83 9.78
C THR A 43 -0.36 -6.46 9.08
N SER A 44 0.02 -5.38 9.78
CA SER A 44 -0.02 -4.03 9.21
C SER A 44 0.89 -3.87 7.99
N ILE A 45 2.10 -4.44 8.03
CA ILE A 45 3.03 -4.43 6.90
C ILE A 45 2.46 -5.23 5.73
N LYS A 46 1.89 -6.40 5.99
CA LYS A 46 1.25 -7.23 4.95
C LYS A 46 0.12 -6.46 4.25
N GLU A 47 -0.77 -5.84 5.00
CA GLU A 47 -1.87 -5.04 4.45
C GLU A 47 -1.35 -3.85 3.62
N THR A 48 -0.33 -3.14 4.11
CA THR A 48 0.26 -2.01 3.37
C THR A 48 0.93 -2.47 2.07
N ASN A 49 1.64 -3.61 2.09
CA ASN A 49 2.23 -4.17 0.88
C ASN A 49 1.17 -4.59 -0.14
N GLN A 50 0.06 -5.16 0.32
CA GLN A 50 -1.07 -5.51 -0.57
C GLN A 50 -1.70 -4.26 -1.19
N ALA A 51 -1.90 -3.19 -0.40
CA ALA A 51 -2.41 -1.92 -0.93
C ALA A 51 -1.47 -1.30 -1.96
N ASN A 52 -0.15 -1.31 -1.70
CA ASN A 52 0.84 -0.83 -2.66
C ASN A 52 0.82 -1.66 -3.96
N PHE A 53 0.68 -2.98 -3.85
CA PHE A 53 0.58 -3.85 -5.02
C PHE A 53 -0.66 -3.53 -5.86
N LEU A 54 -1.83 -3.39 -5.23
CA LEU A 54 -3.07 -3.00 -5.91
C LEU A 54 -2.96 -1.62 -6.58
N ALA A 55 -2.26 -0.67 -5.94
CA ALA A 55 -2.04 0.65 -6.52
C ALA A 55 -1.10 0.60 -7.73
N GLN A 56 -0.02 -0.19 -7.66
CA GLN A 56 0.91 -0.39 -8.78
C GLN A 56 0.24 -1.10 -9.94
N GLU A 57 -0.56 -2.14 -9.67
CA GLU A 57 -1.35 -2.84 -10.69
C GLU A 57 -2.28 -1.87 -11.43
N ALA A 58 -2.95 -0.97 -10.70
CA ALA A 58 -3.83 0.03 -11.32
C ALA A 58 -3.05 1.00 -12.23
N ILE A 59 -1.86 1.47 -11.81
CA ILE A 59 -1.00 2.31 -12.66
C ILE A 59 -0.57 1.57 -13.93
N GLU A 60 -0.18 0.31 -13.81
CA GLU A 60 0.21 -0.50 -14.98
C GLU A 60 -0.99 -0.78 -15.90
N ALA A 61 -2.17 -0.99 -15.34
CA ALA A 61 -3.40 -1.14 -16.10
C ALA A 61 -3.74 0.14 -16.89
N VAL A 62 -3.62 1.33 -16.25
CA VAL A 62 -3.78 2.63 -16.93
C VAL A 62 -2.75 2.82 -18.03
N ARG A 63 -1.49 2.42 -17.80
CA ARG A 63 -0.44 2.44 -18.82
C ARG A 63 -0.79 1.58 -20.03
N ASN A 64 -1.21 0.34 -19.79
CA ASN A 64 -1.64 -0.57 -20.84
C ASN A 64 -2.88 -0.06 -21.60
N PHE A 65 -3.84 0.56 -20.88
CA PHE A 65 -5.00 1.20 -21.50
C PHE A 65 -4.57 2.34 -22.44
N ARG A 66 -3.69 3.25 -21.96
CA ARG A 66 -3.12 4.32 -22.79
C ARG A 66 -2.45 3.77 -24.06
N ASP A 67 -1.63 2.73 -23.89
CA ASP A 67 -0.85 2.17 -25.00
C ASP A 67 -1.71 1.40 -26.01
N GLY A 68 -2.86 0.91 -25.56
CA GLY A 68 -3.83 0.18 -26.38
C GLY A 68 -4.94 1.02 -27.03
N THR A 69 -5.00 2.34 -26.73
CA THR A 69 -6.05 3.25 -27.17
C THR A 69 -5.50 4.48 -27.91
N THR A 70 -6.36 5.22 -28.56
CA THR A 70 -6.02 6.52 -29.17
C THR A 70 -6.38 7.64 -28.20
N TRP A 71 -5.42 8.49 -27.86
CA TRP A 71 -5.52 9.48 -26.79
C TRP A 71 -6.83 10.27 -26.79
N ASP A 72 -7.20 10.89 -27.93
CA ASP A 72 -8.37 11.79 -28.04
C ASP A 72 -9.67 11.09 -28.46
N ALA A 73 -9.62 9.84 -28.95
CA ALA A 73 -10.80 9.13 -29.40
C ALA A 73 -11.41 8.25 -28.29
N ASP A 74 -10.63 7.31 -27.78
CA ASP A 74 -11.03 6.29 -26.81
C ASP A 74 -10.05 6.14 -25.63
N GLY A 75 -9.04 7.02 -25.56
CA GLY A 75 -7.96 7.00 -24.59
C GLY A 75 -8.10 7.99 -23.44
N LEU A 76 -6.97 8.24 -22.76
CA LEU A 76 -6.90 9.06 -21.54
C LEU A 76 -7.32 10.52 -21.77
N GLY A 77 -7.11 11.07 -22.97
CA GLY A 77 -7.51 12.45 -23.32
C GLY A 77 -9.00 12.68 -23.20
N ASN A 78 -9.81 11.66 -23.50
CA ASN A 78 -11.27 11.73 -23.55
C ASN A 78 -11.95 11.36 -22.21
N LEU A 79 -11.19 10.94 -21.20
CA LEU A 79 -11.76 10.60 -19.89
C LEU A 79 -12.26 11.82 -19.13
N THR A 80 -13.40 11.68 -18.48
CA THR A 80 -13.96 12.71 -17.59
C THR A 80 -13.09 12.85 -16.35
N THR A 81 -12.65 14.06 -16.07
CA THR A 81 -11.87 14.36 -14.87
C THR A 81 -12.75 14.54 -13.64
N GLY A 82 -12.19 14.28 -12.44
CA GLY A 82 -12.88 14.50 -11.16
C GLY A 82 -13.83 13.40 -10.73
N ILE A 83 -13.93 12.29 -11.49
CA ILE A 83 -14.68 11.09 -11.10
C ILE A 83 -13.72 9.92 -10.89
N ALA A 84 -14.17 8.95 -10.10
CA ALA A 84 -13.41 7.72 -9.83
C ALA A 84 -13.57 6.70 -10.97
N TYR A 85 -12.48 6.01 -11.26
CA TYR A 85 -12.44 4.86 -12.16
C TYR A 85 -11.76 3.69 -11.46
N HIS A 86 -11.98 2.49 -11.98
CA HIS A 86 -11.16 1.33 -11.67
C HIS A 86 -10.77 0.59 -12.96
N PRO A 87 -9.60 -0.07 -12.98
CA PRO A 87 -9.20 -0.88 -14.11
C PRO A 87 -9.86 -2.25 -14.06
N GLU A 88 -10.41 -2.69 -15.20
CA GLU A 88 -10.99 -4.01 -15.38
C GLU A 88 -10.45 -4.65 -16.66
N ARG A 89 -10.42 -5.99 -16.71
CA ARG A 89 -10.11 -6.69 -17.95
C ARG A 89 -11.38 -6.91 -18.76
N SER A 90 -11.33 -6.54 -20.05
CA SER A 90 -12.43 -6.81 -20.97
C SER A 90 -12.62 -8.31 -21.19
N GLY A 91 -13.83 -8.70 -21.61
CA GLY A 91 -14.14 -10.07 -22.05
C GLY A 91 -13.60 -10.44 -23.42
N ASP A 92 -12.84 -9.56 -24.09
CA ASP A 92 -12.31 -9.78 -25.43
C ASP A 92 -11.21 -10.86 -25.46
N THR A 93 -10.88 -11.31 -26.66
CA THR A 93 -9.77 -12.24 -26.89
C THR A 93 -8.82 -11.64 -27.94
N PRO A 94 -7.60 -11.22 -27.54
CA PRO A 94 -7.04 -11.20 -26.18
C PRO A 94 -7.68 -10.14 -25.29
N PRO A 95 -7.74 -10.37 -23.95
CA PRO A 95 -8.33 -9.42 -23.01
C PRO A 95 -7.52 -8.12 -22.97
N LYS A 96 -8.22 -6.99 -22.99
CA LYS A 96 -7.64 -5.65 -22.90
C LYS A 96 -7.98 -5.01 -21.56
N TRP A 97 -7.18 -4.05 -21.11
CA TRP A 97 -7.54 -3.22 -19.98
C TRP A 97 -8.54 -2.15 -20.41
N GLN A 98 -9.55 -1.95 -19.58
CA GLN A 98 -10.55 -0.89 -19.70
C GLN A 98 -10.69 -0.16 -18.36
N LEU A 99 -11.18 1.07 -18.40
CA LEU A 99 -11.39 1.91 -17.24
C LEU A 99 -12.89 2.11 -17.03
N ILE A 100 -13.42 1.52 -15.98
CA ILE A 100 -14.84 1.59 -15.63
C ILE A 100 -15.03 2.74 -14.63
N GLN A 101 -16.06 3.56 -14.84
CA GLN A 101 -16.44 4.59 -13.86
C GLN A 101 -16.97 3.91 -12.62
N GLU A 102 -16.45 4.24 -11.48
CA GLU A 102 -16.74 3.84 -10.10
C GLU A 102 -15.45 3.42 -9.39
N GLU A 103 -15.51 3.30 -8.09
CA GLU A 103 -14.48 2.63 -7.30
C GLU A 103 -14.79 1.14 -7.19
N GLU A 104 -13.77 0.32 -6.97
CA GLU A 104 -13.95 -1.12 -6.76
C GLU A 104 -13.46 -1.55 -5.38
N THR A 105 -13.97 -2.67 -4.89
CA THR A 105 -13.48 -3.30 -3.66
C THR A 105 -12.91 -4.68 -3.95
N VAL A 106 -11.61 -4.85 -3.65
CA VAL A 106 -10.86 -6.11 -3.82
C VAL A 106 -10.32 -6.53 -2.46
N ASP A 107 -10.77 -7.68 -1.96
CA ASP A 107 -10.31 -8.27 -0.67
C ASP A 107 -10.38 -7.30 0.54
N GLY A 108 -11.39 -6.40 0.54
CA GLY A 108 -11.58 -5.41 1.60
C GLY A 108 -10.73 -4.14 1.47
N PHE A 109 -10.08 -3.95 0.33
CA PHE A 109 -9.43 -2.71 -0.09
C PHE A 109 -10.30 -2.01 -1.13
N THR A 110 -10.60 -0.73 -0.91
CA THR A 110 -11.27 0.09 -1.92
C THR A 110 -10.20 0.77 -2.77
N ARG A 111 -10.24 0.54 -4.09
CA ARG A 111 -9.32 1.09 -5.07
C ARG A 111 -10.05 2.04 -6.02
N LYS A 112 -9.46 3.20 -6.26
CA LYS A 112 -9.93 4.16 -7.26
C LYS A 112 -8.77 4.85 -7.97
N VAL A 113 -9.02 5.22 -9.20
CA VAL A 113 -8.13 5.98 -10.08
C VAL A 113 -8.81 7.28 -10.45
N ASN A 114 -8.17 8.40 -10.17
CA ASN A 114 -8.65 9.73 -10.53
C ASN A 114 -7.75 10.34 -11.60
N PHE A 115 -8.38 11.04 -12.55
CA PHE A 115 -7.70 11.76 -13.63
C PHE A 115 -7.91 13.25 -13.46
N GLU A 116 -6.82 14.02 -13.59
CA GLU A 116 -6.82 15.48 -13.52
C GLU A 116 -6.11 16.06 -14.74
N ASN A 117 -6.57 17.22 -15.19
CA ASN A 117 -5.86 17.97 -16.23
C ASN A 117 -4.58 18.58 -15.63
N VAL A 118 -3.56 18.67 -16.46
CA VAL A 118 -2.27 19.28 -16.09
C VAL A 118 -2.21 20.68 -16.68
N GLN A 119 -1.63 21.62 -15.95
CA GLN A 119 -1.33 22.97 -16.46
C GLN A 119 0.18 23.14 -16.60
N ARG A 120 0.61 23.90 -17.62
CA ARG A 120 2.00 24.27 -17.83
C ARG A 120 2.17 25.78 -17.86
N ASP A 121 3.30 26.25 -17.30
CA ASP A 121 3.71 27.65 -17.37
C ASP A 121 4.34 28.00 -18.75
N GLY A 122 4.76 29.26 -18.93
CA GLY A 122 5.41 29.72 -20.16
C GLY A 122 6.79 29.09 -20.44
N ASN A 123 7.35 28.33 -19.50
CA ASN A 123 8.60 27.58 -19.62
C ASN A 123 8.38 26.07 -19.77
N ASP A 124 7.14 25.65 -20.00
CA ASP A 124 6.71 24.25 -20.15
C ASP A 124 6.82 23.41 -18.85
N ASN A 125 6.95 24.05 -17.68
CA ASN A 125 6.91 23.35 -16.40
C ASN A 125 5.47 23.05 -15.99
N ILE A 126 5.25 21.88 -15.37
CA ILE A 126 3.97 21.53 -14.76
C ILE A 126 3.77 22.42 -13.53
N VAL A 127 2.61 23.08 -13.45
CA VAL A 127 2.20 23.95 -12.34
C VAL A 127 0.82 23.56 -11.85
N ASP A 128 0.55 23.78 -10.56
CA ASP A 128 -0.75 23.44 -9.96
C ASP A 128 -1.85 24.45 -10.36
N SER A 129 -1.48 25.69 -10.67
CA SER A 129 -2.42 26.75 -11.08
C SER A 129 -1.72 27.86 -11.84
N GLY A 130 -2.51 28.66 -12.60
CA GLY A 130 -2.01 29.84 -13.32
C GLY A 130 -1.32 29.53 -14.66
N GLY A 131 -1.30 28.28 -15.07
CA GLY A 131 -0.79 27.85 -16.37
C GLY A 131 -1.88 27.64 -17.41
N ILE A 132 -1.47 27.18 -18.60
CA ILE A 132 -2.37 26.77 -19.69
C ILE A 132 -2.56 25.25 -19.57
N THR A 133 -3.80 24.78 -19.72
CA THR A 133 -4.11 23.35 -19.69
C THR A 133 -3.39 22.64 -20.83
N ASP A 134 -2.62 21.61 -20.48
CA ASP A 134 -1.96 20.71 -21.43
C ASP A 134 -2.92 19.57 -21.81
N PRO A 135 -3.47 19.53 -23.03
CA PRO A 135 -4.40 18.48 -23.45
C PRO A 135 -3.71 17.11 -23.60
N ASN A 136 -2.39 17.11 -23.74
CA ASN A 136 -1.58 15.92 -23.97
C ASN A 136 -1.01 15.29 -22.71
N THR A 137 -1.36 15.81 -21.53
CA THR A 137 -0.89 15.25 -20.25
C THR A 137 -2.05 15.13 -19.26
N LYS A 138 -2.14 13.97 -18.60
CA LYS A 138 -3.05 13.73 -17.47
C LYS A 138 -2.24 13.37 -16.24
N LYS A 139 -2.59 13.99 -15.11
CA LYS A 139 -2.16 13.54 -13.79
C LYS A 139 -3.09 12.41 -13.36
N VAL A 140 -2.51 11.31 -12.95
CA VAL A 140 -3.23 10.11 -12.53
C VAL A 140 -2.89 9.82 -11.08
N THR A 141 -3.91 9.79 -10.24
CA THR A 141 -3.79 9.48 -8.82
C THR A 141 -4.56 8.21 -8.52
N VAL A 142 -3.84 7.18 -8.08
CA VAL A 142 -4.44 5.93 -7.61
C VAL A 142 -4.49 5.97 -6.10
N THR A 143 -5.67 5.77 -5.54
CA THR A 143 -5.91 5.71 -4.10
C THR A 143 -6.40 4.31 -3.74
N VAL A 144 -5.73 3.67 -2.78
CA VAL A 144 -6.17 2.41 -2.17
C VAL A 144 -6.39 2.64 -0.69
N SER A 145 -7.61 2.41 -0.22
CA SER A 145 -7.99 2.60 1.18
C SER A 145 -8.48 1.30 1.81
N TRP A 146 -8.15 1.08 3.08
CA TRP A 146 -8.64 -0.05 3.87
C TRP A 146 -8.68 0.32 5.34
N LYS A 147 -9.71 -0.11 6.05
CA LYS A 147 -9.91 0.29 7.45
C LYS A 147 -9.78 1.83 7.54
N ASN A 148 -8.84 2.36 8.29
CA ASN A 148 -8.58 3.81 8.43
C ASN A 148 -7.22 4.18 7.84
N LYS A 149 -6.74 3.47 6.81
CA LYS A 149 -5.46 3.68 6.15
C LYS A 149 -5.65 3.95 4.67
N ILE A 150 -4.73 4.69 4.09
CA ILE A 150 -4.70 5.06 2.68
C ILE A 150 -3.28 4.91 2.15
N VAL A 151 -3.16 4.40 0.93
CA VAL A 151 -1.97 4.50 0.08
C VAL A 151 -2.37 5.28 -1.16
N GLU A 152 -1.54 6.23 -1.55
CA GLU A 152 -1.75 7.05 -2.73
C GLU A 152 -0.49 7.05 -3.61
N LEU A 153 -0.67 6.77 -4.90
CA LEU A 153 0.39 6.86 -5.89
C LEU A 153 -0.04 7.84 -6.98
N THR A 154 0.81 8.82 -7.26
CA THR A 154 0.58 9.82 -8.31
C THR A 154 1.62 9.68 -9.41
N THR A 155 1.18 9.75 -10.67
CA THR A 155 2.04 9.75 -11.85
C THR A 155 1.43 10.62 -12.95
N TYR A 156 2.21 10.90 -13.99
CA TYR A 156 1.76 11.64 -15.16
C TYR A 156 1.86 10.76 -16.40
N PHE A 157 0.80 10.75 -17.19
CA PHE A 157 0.80 10.10 -18.50
C PHE A 157 0.68 11.14 -19.59
N THR A 158 1.54 11.03 -20.59
CA THR A 158 1.55 11.91 -21.77
C THR A 158 1.12 11.18 -23.02
N ASN A 159 0.60 11.91 -23.99
CA ASN A 159 0.37 11.45 -25.35
C ASN A 159 1.70 11.40 -26.09
N TRP A 160 2.36 10.25 -26.13
CA TRP A 160 3.67 10.07 -26.75
C TRP A 160 3.63 9.70 -28.23
N ARG A 161 2.43 9.41 -28.74
CA ARG A 161 2.17 9.06 -30.14
C ARG A 161 1.65 10.27 -30.92
N GLN A 162 2.34 11.39 -30.83
CA GLN A 162 2.03 12.56 -31.65
C GLN A 162 2.52 12.41 -33.08
#